data_a1b7a64a7782da1be4235771e6540b96
#
_entry.id   a1b7a64a7782da1be4235771e6540b96
#
_cell.length_a   1.000
_cell.length_b   1.000
_cell.length_c   1.000
_cell.angle_alpha   90.00
_cell.angle_beta   90.00
_cell.angle_gamma   90.00
#
_symmetry.space_group_name_H-M   'P 1'
#
loop_
_entity.id
_entity.type
_entity.pdbx_description
1 polymer ?
#
loop_
_entity_poly.entity_id
_entity_poly.type
_entity_poly.pdbx_seq_one_letter_code
_entity_poly.pdbx_strand_id
1 'polypeptide(L)'
;KGEESSLENWMPRSSAAGYFTKSNQKDMNLSVLKNIFVSMEQGIAFIDDQNRITYCNPTMEKIRNVKLENILGQSILKCHPTKSHSKVLQIIKDLKSDQVKGRHRMNIQMLGGKFYDNTYSAVWGPKNKFLGVVVVSQEVTKRKQAEDELIEALRKLEIANEELRRIDQMKDDFLSNVSHELKTPMISVMGYIGMMLKEKVGSLTEQQKKFLEISYKNLLKLGKNIDNLLDLAELGIQKESWIFEPIDLVKVIEFSCSTVEPLAKEHQIHLEANLPPEPVKISGVEDKLNQLFDNLLTNAIKYNRQGGKICVSLDHDSEFVFTRITDTGVGISHQSLKEVFTRHFQEKTKPLGNAKGLGIGLSLVQEIVKLHQGEIQIESELGKGTTFTVMLPKNHF
;
A
#
# COMPACT_ATOMS: atom_id res chain seq x y z
N LYS A 1 23.14 -31.94 25.66
CA LYS A 1 22.77 -33.29 25.25
C LYS A 1 22.03 -33.17 23.92
N GLY A 2 22.75 -33.65 22.82
CA GLY A 2 22.21 -34.22 21.58
C GLY A 2 21.71 -33.15 20.60
N GLU A 3 22.37 -32.93 19.55
CA GLU A 3 22.37 -33.72 18.28
C GLU A 3 23.45 -33.19 17.33
N GLU A 4 24.61 -33.77 17.43
CA GLU A 4 25.50 -33.94 16.31
C GLU A 4 25.03 -35.19 15.57
N SER A 5 24.46 -35.03 14.38
CA SER A 5 24.36 -36.12 13.43
C SER A 5 24.09 -35.61 12.02
N SER A 6 24.95 -36.08 11.17
CA SER A 6 24.72 -36.56 9.83
C SER A 6 25.11 -35.64 8.66
N LEU A 7 26.43 -35.45 8.51
CA LEU A 7 27.04 -35.15 7.20
C LEU A 7 27.82 -36.37 6.62
N GLU A 8 27.71 -37.54 7.23
CA GLU A 8 28.47 -38.75 6.80
C GLU A 8 27.71 -39.73 5.88
N ASN A 9 26.47 -39.46 5.47
CA ASN A 9 25.66 -40.44 4.75
C ASN A 9 25.42 -40.18 3.27
N TRP A 10 26.33 -39.44 2.60
CA TRP A 10 26.20 -39.16 1.16
C TRP A 10 27.37 -39.70 0.29
N MET A 11 28.05 -40.76 0.74
CA MET A 11 28.95 -41.50 -0.16
C MET A 11 28.43 -42.91 -0.36
N PRO A 12 28.19 -43.37 -1.62
CA PRO A 12 27.90 -44.77 -1.91
C PRO A 12 29.12 -45.61 -1.58
N ARG A 13 29.01 -46.55 -0.65
CA ARG A 13 29.96 -47.60 -0.43
C ARG A 13 29.92 -48.55 -1.66
N SER A 14 30.74 -48.29 -2.67
CA SER A 14 31.05 -49.27 -3.70
C SER A 14 32.44 -49.82 -3.47
N SER A 15 32.48 -51.10 -3.22
CA SER A 15 33.65 -51.96 -3.13
C SER A 15 34.41 -52.02 -4.46
N ALA A 16 35.30 -51.07 -4.72
CA ALA A 16 36.34 -51.13 -5.71
C ALA A 16 37.61 -50.49 -5.15
N ALA A 17 38.01 -50.95 -3.96
CA ALA A 17 39.34 -50.68 -3.41
C ALA A 17 40.34 -51.61 -4.05
N GLY A 18 40.82 -51.19 -5.19
CA GLY A 18 41.92 -51.89 -5.85
C GLY A 18 42.41 -51.08 -7.04
N TYR A 19 43.65 -50.61 -6.92
CA TYR A 19 44.46 -50.02 -8.02
C TYR A 19 44.38 -48.50 -8.28
N PHE A 20 44.30 -47.65 -7.28
CA PHE A 20 44.79 -46.28 -7.49
C PHE A 20 45.99 -46.03 -6.56
N THR A 21 47.18 -45.98 -7.14
CA THR A 21 48.36 -45.49 -6.41
C THR A 21 48.17 -44.02 -6.08
N LYS A 22 48.72 -43.52 -4.94
CA LYS A 22 48.67 -42.11 -4.52
C LYS A 22 49.10 -41.12 -5.61
N SER A 23 49.91 -41.56 -6.58
CA SER A 23 50.33 -40.81 -7.76
C SER A 23 49.16 -40.55 -8.72
N ASN A 24 48.36 -41.56 -9.08
CA ASN A 24 47.25 -41.44 -10.02
C ASN A 24 46.12 -40.53 -9.47
N GLN A 25 45.93 -40.51 -8.15
CA GLN A 25 44.93 -39.67 -7.51
C GLN A 25 45.32 -38.17 -7.52
N LYS A 26 46.64 -37.90 -7.42
CA LYS A 26 47.17 -36.53 -7.47
C LYS A 26 47.08 -35.97 -8.89
N ASP A 27 47.36 -36.79 -9.93
CA ASP A 27 47.26 -36.39 -11.32
C ASP A 27 45.81 -36.22 -11.77
N MET A 28 44.91 -37.10 -11.30
CA MET A 28 43.45 -36.96 -11.52
C MET A 28 42.90 -35.70 -10.89
N ASN A 29 43.26 -35.38 -9.64
CA ASN A 29 42.84 -34.16 -8.98
C ASN A 29 43.35 -32.89 -9.70
N LEU A 30 44.57 -32.91 -10.20
CA LEU A 30 45.14 -31.80 -10.97
C LEU A 30 44.40 -31.58 -12.28
N SER A 31 44.06 -32.67 -12.98
CA SER A 31 43.29 -32.63 -14.23
C SER A 31 41.87 -32.08 -14.00
N VAL A 32 41.18 -32.50 -12.93
CA VAL A 32 39.87 -32.00 -12.55
C VAL A 32 39.91 -30.51 -12.25
N LEU A 33 40.86 -30.06 -11.42
CA LEU A 33 41.05 -28.64 -11.11
C LEU A 33 41.30 -27.82 -12.37
N LYS A 34 42.15 -28.30 -13.26
CA LYS A 34 42.44 -27.65 -14.56
C LYS A 34 41.19 -27.49 -15.42
N ASN A 35 40.37 -28.54 -15.50
CA ASN A 35 39.12 -28.50 -16.26
C ASN A 35 38.11 -27.53 -15.63
N ILE A 36 38.00 -27.48 -14.29
CA ILE A 36 37.17 -26.50 -13.58
C ILE A 36 37.61 -25.08 -13.96
N PHE A 37 38.90 -24.76 -13.86
CA PHE A 37 39.42 -23.44 -14.23
C PHE A 37 39.14 -23.04 -15.66
N VAL A 38 39.24 -23.98 -16.58
CA VAL A 38 39.00 -23.76 -18.03
C VAL A 38 37.52 -23.52 -18.32
N SER A 39 36.62 -24.22 -17.60
CA SER A 39 35.17 -24.14 -17.83
C SER A 39 34.49 -22.98 -17.09
N MET A 40 35.18 -22.27 -16.18
CA MET A 40 34.60 -21.16 -15.45
C MET A 40 34.21 -20.00 -16.36
N GLU A 41 32.98 -19.48 -16.18
CA GLU A 41 32.48 -18.30 -16.90
C GLU A 41 33.16 -17.00 -16.43
N GLN A 42 33.75 -17.01 -15.25
CA GLN A 42 34.53 -15.89 -14.74
C GLN A 42 35.94 -15.93 -15.28
N GLY A 43 36.48 -14.77 -15.64
CA GLY A 43 37.89 -14.65 -16.00
C GLY A 43 38.76 -14.76 -14.74
N ILE A 44 39.73 -15.66 -14.75
CA ILE A 44 40.64 -15.87 -13.62
C ILE A 44 42.06 -15.67 -14.09
N ALA A 45 42.84 -14.86 -13.37
CA ALA A 45 44.29 -14.71 -13.56
C ALA A 45 45.01 -14.87 -12.21
N PHE A 46 46.19 -15.45 -12.24
CA PHE A 46 47.10 -15.48 -11.11
C PHE A 46 48.32 -14.64 -11.42
N ILE A 47 48.70 -13.78 -10.49
CA ILE A 47 49.89 -12.94 -10.52
C ILE A 47 50.81 -13.32 -9.36
N ASP A 48 52.11 -13.38 -9.63
CA ASP A 48 53.11 -13.73 -8.62
C ASP A 48 53.40 -12.57 -7.62
N ASP A 49 54.33 -12.79 -6.72
CA ASP A 49 54.77 -11.83 -5.72
C ASP A 49 55.54 -10.62 -6.31
N GLN A 50 55.90 -10.67 -7.61
CA GLN A 50 56.49 -9.58 -8.40
C GLN A 50 55.47 -8.88 -9.29
N ASN A 51 54.18 -9.17 -9.15
CA ASN A 51 53.06 -8.61 -9.93
C ASN A 51 53.08 -9.04 -11.40
N ARG A 52 53.66 -10.20 -11.73
CA ARG A 52 53.70 -10.75 -13.08
C ARG A 52 52.59 -11.77 -13.26
N ILE A 53 51.97 -11.77 -14.41
CA ILE A 53 50.94 -12.74 -14.78
C ILE A 53 51.60 -14.08 -15.04
N THR A 54 51.25 -15.08 -14.27
CA THR A 54 51.75 -16.43 -14.40
C THR A 54 50.75 -17.43 -14.94
N TYR A 55 49.45 -17.07 -14.86
CA TYR A 55 48.35 -17.88 -15.35
C TYR A 55 47.11 -17.03 -15.67
N CYS A 56 46.36 -17.39 -16.71
CA CYS A 56 44.98 -16.98 -16.87
C CYS A 56 44.15 -18.07 -17.56
N ASN A 57 42.82 -18.09 -17.30
CA ASN A 57 41.94 -19.03 -17.99
C ASN A 57 41.45 -18.43 -19.33
N PRO A 58 40.86 -19.26 -20.23
CA PRO A 58 40.40 -18.80 -21.56
C PRO A 58 39.33 -17.69 -21.46
N THR A 59 38.53 -17.67 -20.40
CA THR A 59 37.52 -16.60 -20.15
C THR A 59 38.21 -15.26 -19.87
N MET A 60 39.28 -15.23 -19.09
CA MET A 60 40.08 -14.01 -18.85
C MET A 60 40.71 -13.48 -20.14
N GLU A 61 41.21 -14.40 -21.01
CA GLU A 61 41.73 -14.00 -22.30
C GLU A 61 40.69 -13.30 -23.17
N LYS A 62 39.47 -13.85 -23.21
CA LYS A 62 38.34 -13.25 -23.94
C LYS A 62 37.93 -11.89 -23.34
N ILE A 63 37.79 -11.80 -22.02
CA ILE A 63 37.39 -10.55 -21.32
C ILE A 63 38.40 -9.44 -21.60
N ARG A 64 39.70 -9.76 -21.56
CA ARG A 64 40.77 -8.77 -21.73
C ARG A 64 41.24 -8.60 -23.18
N ASN A 65 40.67 -9.40 -24.09
CA ASN A 65 41.08 -9.46 -25.49
C ASN A 65 42.59 -9.63 -25.66
N VAL A 66 43.17 -10.55 -24.90
CA VAL A 66 44.60 -10.89 -24.92
C VAL A 66 44.78 -12.39 -24.90
N LYS A 67 45.91 -12.89 -25.44
CA LYS A 67 46.30 -14.29 -25.30
C LYS A 67 47.31 -14.42 -24.17
N LEU A 68 47.24 -15.51 -23.40
CA LEU A 68 48.15 -15.78 -22.28
C LEU A 68 49.60 -15.75 -22.74
N GLU A 69 49.91 -16.33 -23.89
CA GLU A 69 51.26 -16.36 -24.51
C GLU A 69 51.89 -14.96 -24.60
N ASN A 70 51.06 -13.93 -24.86
CA ASN A 70 51.53 -12.56 -25.05
C ASN A 70 51.69 -11.78 -23.73
N ILE A 71 51.08 -12.26 -22.62
CA ILE A 71 51.09 -11.55 -21.33
C ILE A 71 51.80 -12.34 -20.23
N LEU A 72 52.17 -13.60 -20.48
CA LEU A 72 52.84 -14.44 -19.52
C LEU A 72 54.20 -13.82 -19.09
N GLY A 73 54.42 -13.75 -17.78
CA GLY A 73 55.59 -13.11 -17.18
C GLY A 73 55.59 -11.57 -17.24
N GLN A 74 54.59 -10.95 -17.84
CA GLN A 74 54.47 -9.50 -17.90
C GLN A 74 53.71 -8.93 -16.70
N SER A 75 53.90 -7.63 -16.40
CA SER A 75 53.22 -6.96 -15.33
C SER A 75 51.72 -6.93 -15.56
N ILE A 76 50.94 -7.20 -14.50
CA ILE A 76 49.46 -7.06 -14.47
C ILE A 76 48.96 -5.69 -14.98
N LEU A 77 49.77 -4.64 -14.85
CA LEU A 77 49.42 -3.29 -15.29
C LEU A 77 49.19 -3.20 -16.80
N LYS A 78 49.80 -4.09 -17.62
CA LYS A 78 49.53 -4.13 -19.06
C LYS A 78 48.09 -4.47 -19.43
N CYS A 79 47.40 -5.16 -18.52
CA CYS A 79 45.99 -5.53 -18.68
C CYS A 79 45.02 -4.48 -18.07
N HIS A 80 45.52 -3.35 -17.60
CA HIS A 80 44.72 -2.33 -16.95
C HIS A 80 44.94 -0.95 -17.62
N PRO A 81 43.92 -0.11 -17.74
CA PRO A 81 44.09 1.28 -18.18
C PRO A 81 45.03 2.04 -17.24
N THR A 82 45.84 2.94 -17.78
CA THR A 82 46.87 3.70 -17.03
C THR A 82 46.26 4.42 -15.80
N LYS A 83 45.03 4.93 -15.92
CA LYS A 83 44.30 5.58 -14.81
C LYS A 83 44.09 4.65 -13.60
N SER A 84 44.13 3.34 -13.79
CA SER A 84 43.87 2.36 -12.72
C SER A 84 45.16 1.79 -12.12
N HIS A 85 46.33 2.08 -12.67
CA HIS A 85 47.60 1.49 -12.28
C HIS A 85 47.91 1.71 -10.79
N SER A 86 47.80 2.97 -10.30
CA SER A 86 48.07 3.31 -8.91
C SER A 86 47.12 2.56 -7.94
N LYS A 87 45.85 2.46 -8.30
CA LYS A 87 44.84 1.75 -7.50
C LYS A 87 45.09 0.24 -7.45
N VAL A 88 45.43 -0.37 -8.60
CA VAL A 88 45.74 -1.81 -8.66
C VAL A 88 46.98 -2.14 -7.83
N LEU A 89 48.05 -1.34 -7.94
CA LEU A 89 49.28 -1.52 -7.15
C LEU A 89 49.01 -1.35 -5.66
N GLN A 90 48.16 -0.38 -5.27
CA GLN A 90 47.80 -0.18 -3.88
C GLN A 90 47.04 -1.41 -3.32
N ILE A 91 46.06 -1.94 -4.06
CA ILE A 91 45.32 -3.14 -3.68
C ILE A 91 46.26 -4.32 -3.47
N ILE A 92 47.19 -4.53 -4.40
CA ILE A 92 48.16 -5.64 -4.27
C ILE A 92 49.08 -5.44 -3.06
N LYS A 93 49.56 -4.20 -2.83
CA LYS A 93 50.37 -3.84 -1.68
C LYS A 93 49.64 -4.11 -0.37
N ASP A 94 48.40 -3.69 -0.27
CA ASP A 94 47.57 -3.89 0.91
C ASP A 94 47.33 -5.39 1.18
N LEU A 95 47.04 -6.18 0.15
CA LEU A 95 46.90 -7.63 0.23
C LEU A 95 48.20 -8.34 0.65
N LYS A 96 49.36 -7.79 0.30
CA LYS A 96 50.66 -8.33 0.64
C LYS A 96 51.08 -8.02 2.07
N SER A 97 50.61 -6.89 2.62
CA SER A 97 51.01 -6.41 3.94
C SER A 97 50.29 -7.03 5.12
N ASP A 98 49.47 -8.04 4.92
CA ASP A 98 48.63 -8.71 5.95
C ASP A 98 47.68 -7.80 6.76
N GLN A 99 47.61 -6.51 6.38
CA GLN A 99 46.74 -5.52 7.06
C GLN A 99 45.29 -5.65 6.62
N VAL A 100 45.03 -6.31 5.50
CA VAL A 100 43.70 -6.51 4.96
C VAL A 100 43.43 -8.00 4.73
N LYS A 101 42.87 -8.66 5.74
CA LYS A 101 42.29 -10.00 5.58
C LYS A 101 41.01 -9.87 4.79
N GLY A 102 41.08 -9.98 3.46
CA GLY A 102 39.86 -9.86 2.69
C GLY A 102 40.02 -9.84 1.18
N ARG A 103 38.90 -9.56 0.52
CA ARG A 103 38.81 -9.41 -0.93
C ARG A 103 38.61 -7.94 -1.25
N HIS A 104 39.38 -7.41 -2.20
CA HIS A 104 39.15 -6.09 -2.74
C HIS A 104 38.33 -6.18 -4.02
N ARG A 105 37.29 -5.34 -4.13
CA ARG A 105 36.48 -5.20 -5.35
C ARG A 105 36.76 -3.87 -6.02
N MET A 106 36.87 -3.94 -7.35
CA MET A 106 37.03 -2.75 -8.19
C MET A 106 36.21 -2.92 -9.46
N ASN A 107 35.24 -2.05 -9.69
CA ASN A 107 34.48 -1.99 -10.93
C ASN A 107 35.25 -1.19 -11.96
N ILE A 108 35.53 -1.77 -13.12
CA ILE A 108 36.24 -1.13 -14.23
C ILE A 108 35.30 -1.12 -15.44
N GLN A 109 35.10 0.06 -16.04
CA GLN A 109 34.46 0.15 -17.34
C GLN A 109 35.50 -0.13 -18.41
N MET A 110 35.24 -1.08 -19.29
CA MET A 110 36.12 -1.48 -20.39
C MET A 110 35.73 -0.76 -21.68
N LEU A 111 36.64 -0.77 -22.68
CA LEU A 111 36.31 -0.35 -24.03
C LEU A 111 35.09 -1.11 -24.58
N GLY A 112 34.13 -0.37 -25.18
CA GLY A 112 32.87 -0.93 -25.68
C GLY A 112 31.72 -0.91 -24.69
N GLY A 113 31.83 -0.18 -23.57
CA GLY A 113 30.70 0.03 -22.64
C GLY A 113 30.38 -1.15 -21.70
N LYS A 114 31.28 -2.16 -21.64
CA LYS A 114 31.10 -3.30 -20.72
C LYS A 114 31.64 -3.00 -19.33
N PHE A 115 30.92 -3.45 -18.31
CA PHE A 115 31.32 -3.33 -16.90
C PHE A 115 31.81 -4.69 -16.37
N TYR A 116 32.93 -4.65 -15.69
CA TYR A 116 33.51 -5.82 -15.05
C TYR A 116 33.72 -5.60 -13.56
N ASP A 117 33.27 -6.54 -12.75
CA ASP A 117 33.58 -6.61 -11.32
C ASP A 117 34.84 -7.43 -11.13
N ASN A 118 35.91 -6.82 -10.64
CA ASN A 118 37.19 -7.47 -10.44
C ASN A 118 37.41 -7.66 -8.92
N THR A 119 37.66 -8.89 -8.53
CA THR A 119 37.99 -9.25 -7.15
C THR A 119 39.42 -9.73 -7.08
N TYR A 120 40.20 -9.14 -6.18
CA TYR A 120 41.59 -9.48 -5.93
C TYR A 120 41.67 -10.22 -4.58
N SER A 121 42.31 -11.39 -4.55
CA SER A 121 42.47 -12.21 -3.33
C SER A 121 43.90 -12.67 -3.18
N ALA A 122 44.48 -12.45 -2.00
CA ALA A 122 45.81 -12.91 -1.69
C ALA A 122 45.88 -14.45 -1.61
N VAL A 123 46.95 -15.03 -2.14
CA VAL A 123 47.24 -16.47 -2.08
C VAL A 123 48.49 -16.67 -1.22
N TRP A 124 48.31 -17.46 -0.18
CA TRP A 124 49.39 -17.76 0.77
C TRP A 124 49.79 -19.24 0.69
N GLY A 125 51.08 -19.52 0.73
CA GLY A 125 51.65 -20.86 0.77
C GLY A 125 51.95 -21.32 2.18
N PRO A 126 52.64 -22.48 2.30
CA PRO A 126 53.14 -22.99 3.59
C PRO A 126 53.98 -21.97 4.30
N LYS A 127 53.91 -21.97 5.66
CA LYS A 127 54.64 -21.03 6.54
C LYS A 127 54.29 -19.55 6.30
N ASN A 128 53.05 -19.29 5.84
CA ASN A 128 52.57 -17.92 5.62
C ASN A 128 53.36 -17.13 4.56
N LYS A 129 53.96 -17.85 3.57
CA LYS A 129 54.68 -17.23 2.47
C LYS A 129 53.65 -16.67 1.47
N PHE A 130 53.71 -15.37 1.14
CA PHE A 130 52.93 -14.76 0.11
C PHE A 130 53.33 -15.33 -1.26
N LEU A 131 52.37 -15.92 -1.99
CA LEU A 131 52.62 -16.52 -3.30
C LEU A 131 52.20 -15.62 -4.45
N GLY A 132 51.23 -14.73 -4.18
CA GLY A 132 50.69 -13.84 -5.19
C GLY A 132 49.22 -13.49 -4.97
N VAL A 133 48.55 -13.05 -6.01
CA VAL A 133 47.14 -12.62 -5.99
C VAL A 133 46.36 -13.33 -7.11
N VAL A 134 45.22 -13.86 -6.77
CA VAL A 134 44.20 -14.26 -7.75
C VAL A 134 43.29 -13.08 -8.08
N VAL A 135 43.13 -12.82 -9.37
CA VAL A 135 42.19 -11.83 -9.90
C VAL A 135 41.04 -12.57 -10.55
N VAL A 136 39.82 -12.31 -10.08
CA VAL A 136 38.59 -12.84 -10.68
C VAL A 136 37.85 -11.69 -11.33
N SER A 137 37.57 -11.78 -12.63
CA SER A 137 36.82 -10.80 -13.40
C SER A 137 35.49 -11.38 -13.85
N GLN A 138 34.39 -10.69 -13.51
CA GLN A 138 33.02 -11.05 -13.90
C GLN A 138 32.38 -9.92 -14.69
N GLU A 139 31.81 -10.23 -15.86
CA GLU A 139 31.02 -9.25 -16.58
C GLU A 139 29.69 -8.97 -15.84
N VAL A 140 29.45 -7.72 -15.51
CA VAL A 140 28.27 -7.29 -14.75
C VAL A 140 27.44 -6.24 -15.51
N THR A 141 27.63 -6.14 -16.83
CA THR A 141 27.00 -5.13 -17.68
C THR A 141 25.48 -5.15 -17.56
N LYS A 142 24.87 -6.33 -17.73
CA LYS A 142 23.41 -6.50 -17.62
C LYS A 142 22.88 -6.12 -16.24
N ARG A 143 23.61 -6.50 -15.19
CA ARG A 143 23.20 -6.15 -13.81
C ARG A 143 23.25 -4.65 -13.59
N LYS A 144 24.32 -3.98 -14.07
CA LYS A 144 24.46 -2.53 -13.96
C LYS A 144 23.37 -1.79 -14.73
N GLN A 145 23.09 -2.21 -15.96
CA GLN A 145 22.01 -1.62 -16.74
C GLN A 145 20.64 -1.76 -16.04
N ALA A 146 20.34 -2.95 -15.51
CA ALA A 146 19.10 -3.17 -14.78
C ALA A 146 19.02 -2.34 -13.47
N GLU A 147 20.15 -2.17 -12.74
CA GLU A 147 20.23 -1.30 -11.58
C GLU A 147 19.94 0.17 -11.95
N ASP A 148 20.53 0.67 -13.03
CA ASP A 148 20.36 2.04 -13.50
C ASP A 148 18.92 2.29 -14.01
N GLU A 149 18.35 1.32 -14.77
CA GLU A 149 16.95 1.36 -15.21
C GLU A 149 15.97 1.39 -14.01
N LEU A 150 16.25 0.58 -12.98
CA LEU A 150 15.44 0.55 -11.77
C LEU A 150 15.48 1.89 -11.01
N ILE A 151 16.68 2.47 -10.88
CA ILE A 151 16.85 3.79 -10.24
C ILE A 151 16.05 4.86 -10.98
N GLU A 152 16.12 4.88 -12.31
CA GLU A 152 15.38 5.84 -13.12
C GLU A 152 13.87 5.62 -13.04
N ALA A 153 13.40 4.37 -13.01
CA ALA A 153 11.98 4.04 -12.83
C ALA A 153 11.46 4.48 -11.45
N LEU A 154 12.23 4.23 -10.38
CA LEU A 154 11.90 4.68 -9.03
C LEU A 154 11.79 6.21 -8.95
N ARG A 155 12.73 6.93 -9.57
CA ARG A 155 12.69 8.40 -9.61
C ARG A 155 11.44 8.93 -10.33
N LYS A 156 11.07 8.34 -11.47
CA LYS A 156 9.85 8.72 -12.19
C LYS A 156 8.59 8.46 -11.36
N LEU A 157 8.56 7.32 -10.66
CA LEU A 157 7.45 6.97 -9.78
C LEU A 157 7.32 7.96 -8.61
N GLU A 158 8.43 8.36 -8.02
CA GLU A 158 8.46 9.33 -6.91
C GLU A 158 7.91 10.70 -7.35
N ILE A 159 8.36 11.22 -8.49
CA ILE A 159 7.86 12.48 -9.07
C ILE A 159 6.36 12.40 -9.37
N ALA A 160 5.89 11.30 -9.98
CA ALA A 160 4.47 11.10 -10.27
C ALA A 160 3.63 11.02 -8.99
N ASN A 161 4.14 10.40 -7.93
CA ASN A 161 3.45 10.31 -6.64
C ASN A 161 3.36 11.66 -5.93
N GLU A 162 4.42 12.47 -5.98
CA GLU A 162 4.40 13.84 -5.46
C GLU A 162 3.37 14.72 -6.19
N GLU A 163 3.30 14.62 -7.51
CA GLU A 163 2.33 15.38 -8.31
C GLU A 163 0.89 14.93 -8.02
N LEU A 164 0.65 13.63 -7.89
CA LEU A 164 -0.67 13.10 -7.48
C LEU A 164 -1.09 13.63 -6.11
N ARG A 165 -0.19 13.63 -5.12
CA ARG A 165 -0.47 14.17 -3.79
C ARG A 165 -0.80 15.66 -3.85
N ARG A 166 -0.07 16.43 -4.67
CA ARG A 166 -0.31 17.86 -4.86
C ARG A 166 -1.68 18.15 -5.47
N ILE A 167 -2.06 17.37 -6.51
CA ILE A 167 -3.38 17.50 -7.14
C ILE A 167 -4.48 17.14 -6.14
N ASP A 168 -4.31 16.10 -5.36
CA ASP A 168 -5.28 15.69 -4.35
C ASP A 168 -5.45 16.77 -3.28
N GLN A 169 -4.35 17.33 -2.77
CA GLN A 169 -4.39 18.45 -1.82
C GLN A 169 -5.10 19.69 -2.40
N MET A 170 -4.77 20.10 -3.63
CA MET A 170 -5.44 21.23 -4.27
C MET A 170 -6.94 21.00 -4.47
N LYS A 171 -7.36 19.78 -4.80
CA LYS A 171 -8.77 19.40 -4.93
C LYS A 171 -9.51 19.60 -3.60
N ASP A 172 -8.89 19.20 -2.51
CA ASP A 172 -9.49 19.25 -1.19
C ASP A 172 -9.56 20.69 -0.64
N ASP A 173 -8.49 21.47 -0.80
CA ASP A 173 -8.48 22.90 -0.47
C ASP A 173 -9.55 23.66 -1.27
N PHE A 174 -9.72 23.33 -2.56
CA PHE A 174 -10.76 23.90 -3.41
C PHE A 174 -12.16 23.57 -2.89
N LEU A 175 -12.44 22.29 -2.56
CA LEU A 175 -13.74 21.88 -2.03
C LEU A 175 -14.04 22.55 -0.70
N SER A 176 -13.09 22.64 0.20
CA SER A 176 -13.22 23.33 1.49
C SER A 176 -13.57 24.81 1.30
N ASN A 177 -12.80 25.55 0.49
CA ASN A 177 -13.02 26.96 0.24
C ASN A 177 -14.37 27.24 -0.41
N VAL A 178 -14.71 26.50 -1.48
CA VAL A 178 -16.02 26.65 -2.16
C VAL A 178 -17.18 26.38 -1.22
N SER A 179 -17.08 25.38 -0.38
CA SER A 179 -18.15 25.03 0.57
C SER A 179 -18.33 26.13 1.61
N HIS A 180 -17.26 26.70 2.15
CA HIS A 180 -17.34 27.82 3.08
C HIS A 180 -17.97 29.05 2.42
N GLU A 181 -17.58 29.38 1.20
CA GLU A 181 -18.13 30.52 0.45
C GLU A 181 -19.60 30.31 0.06
N LEU A 182 -20.06 29.07 -0.13
CA LEU A 182 -21.48 28.77 -0.37
C LEU A 182 -22.31 28.77 0.92
N LYS A 183 -21.74 28.31 2.04
CA LYS A 183 -22.43 28.20 3.34
C LYS A 183 -22.81 29.57 3.90
N THR A 184 -21.91 30.55 3.79
CA THR A 184 -22.13 31.91 4.34
C THR A 184 -23.35 32.62 3.74
N PRO A 185 -23.50 32.77 2.39
CA PRO A 185 -24.69 33.42 1.82
C PRO A 185 -25.95 32.59 2.09
N MET A 186 -25.87 31.27 2.10
CA MET A 186 -27.00 30.39 2.39
C MET A 186 -27.55 30.60 3.78
N ILE A 187 -26.68 30.70 4.80
CA ILE A 187 -27.09 30.99 6.19
C ILE A 187 -27.85 32.33 6.27
N SER A 188 -27.34 33.36 5.55
CA SER A 188 -28.04 34.67 5.50
C SER A 188 -29.41 34.57 4.88
N VAL A 189 -29.57 33.87 3.74
CA VAL A 189 -30.88 33.68 3.11
C VAL A 189 -31.83 32.88 4.00
N MET A 190 -31.34 31.82 4.66
CA MET A 190 -32.12 31.04 5.63
C MET A 190 -32.59 31.90 6.78
N GLY A 191 -31.74 32.81 7.28
CA GLY A 191 -32.09 33.76 8.34
C GLY A 191 -33.24 34.69 7.95
N TYR A 192 -33.20 35.26 6.73
CA TYR A 192 -34.26 36.12 6.25
C TYR A 192 -35.57 35.34 6.03
N ILE A 193 -35.53 34.16 5.41
CA ILE A 193 -36.73 33.33 5.26
C ILE A 193 -37.29 32.92 6.62
N GLY A 194 -36.44 32.58 7.59
CA GLY A 194 -36.84 32.24 8.95
C GLY A 194 -37.51 33.41 9.69
N MET A 195 -37.06 34.66 9.48
CA MET A 195 -37.70 35.85 10.02
C MET A 195 -39.09 36.11 9.41
N MET A 196 -39.18 35.91 8.08
CA MET A 196 -40.47 36.02 7.37
C MET A 196 -41.46 34.95 7.86
N LEU A 197 -41.06 33.70 7.94
CA LEU A 197 -41.91 32.59 8.43
C LEU A 197 -42.37 32.78 9.88
N LYS A 198 -41.59 33.46 10.70
CA LYS A 198 -41.97 33.86 12.08
C LYS A 198 -42.78 35.17 12.14
N GLU A 199 -43.18 35.70 10.98
CA GLU A 199 -43.98 36.94 10.83
C GLU A 199 -43.36 38.17 11.51
N LYS A 200 -42.00 38.18 11.71
CA LYS A 200 -41.30 39.31 12.33
C LYS A 200 -41.21 40.56 11.45
N VAL A 201 -41.49 40.43 10.15
CA VAL A 201 -41.39 41.50 9.15
C VAL A 201 -42.76 41.78 8.49
N GLY A 202 -43.85 41.27 9.04
CA GLY A 202 -45.23 41.43 8.56
C GLY A 202 -45.94 40.09 8.42
N SER A 203 -47.28 40.12 8.36
CA SER A 203 -48.10 38.93 8.16
C SER A 203 -47.98 38.38 6.75
N LEU A 204 -48.01 37.06 6.63
CA LEU A 204 -47.88 36.31 5.37
C LEU A 204 -49.26 35.77 4.95
N THR A 205 -49.56 35.78 3.65
CA THR A 205 -50.62 34.98 3.10
C THR A 205 -50.25 33.49 3.13
N GLU A 206 -51.22 32.58 3.19
CA GLU A 206 -51.01 31.14 3.19
C GLU A 206 -50.17 30.69 1.98
N GLN A 207 -50.34 31.33 0.85
CA GLN A 207 -49.55 31.02 -0.36
C GLN A 207 -48.07 31.44 -0.20
N GLN A 208 -47.82 32.63 0.36
CA GLN A 208 -46.47 33.10 0.65
C GLN A 208 -45.76 32.20 1.66
N LYS A 209 -46.45 31.83 2.73
CA LYS A 209 -45.96 30.93 3.76
C LYS A 209 -45.54 29.59 3.15
N LYS A 210 -46.40 28.99 2.33
CA LYS A 210 -46.07 27.73 1.61
C LYS A 210 -44.84 27.85 0.73
N PHE A 211 -44.67 28.94 -0.03
CA PHE A 211 -43.48 29.13 -0.86
C PHE A 211 -42.21 29.31 -0.03
N LEU A 212 -42.26 30.04 1.05
CA LEU A 212 -41.14 30.25 1.96
C LEU A 212 -40.75 28.94 2.67
N GLU A 213 -41.71 28.12 3.10
CA GLU A 213 -41.45 26.80 3.67
C GLU A 213 -40.75 25.85 2.67
N ILE A 214 -41.21 25.86 1.42
CA ILE A 214 -40.55 25.06 0.36
C ILE A 214 -39.13 25.57 0.12
N SER A 215 -38.92 26.88 0.05
CA SER A 215 -37.62 27.50 -0.14
C SER A 215 -36.66 27.18 1.02
N TYR A 216 -37.16 27.26 2.26
CA TYR A 216 -36.41 26.94 3.46
C TYR A 216 -35.98 25.48 3.50
N LYS A 217 -36.89 24.54 3.18
CA LYS A 217 -36.58 23.10 3.05
C LYS A 217 -35.52 22.82 2.00
N ASN A 218 -35.56 23.53 0.84
CA ASN A 218 -34.57 23.36 -0.22
C ASN A 218 -33.19 23.89 0.22
N LEU A 219 -33.14 25.01 0.95
CA LEU A 219 -31.87 25.53 1.49
C LEU A 219 -31.27 24.60 2.54
N LEU A 220 -32.08 24.03 3.45
CA LEU A 220 -31.61 23.01 4.39
C LEU A 220 -31.00 21.78 3.67
N LYS A 221 -31.68 21.34 2.61
CA LYS A 221 -31.17 20.24 1.79
C LYS A 221 -29.86 20.58 1.09
N LEU A 222 -29.74 21.82 0.57
CA LEU A 222 -28.50 22.30 -0.07
C LEU A 222 -27.37 22.35 0.95
N GLY A 223 -27.61 22.87 2.17
CA GLY A 223 -26.64 22.87 3.26
C GLY A 223 -26.10 21.48 3.58
N LYS A 224 -27.01 20.53 3.80
CA LYS A 224 -26.63 19.14 4.07
C LYS A 224 -25.81 18.54 2.93
N ASN A 225 -26.09 18.88 1.68
CA ASN A 225 -25.31 18.42 0.54
C ASN A 225 -23.90 18.99 0.53
N ILE A 226 -23.73 20.26 0.87
CA ILE A 226 -22.44 20.94 0.99
C ILE A 226 -21.64 20.33 2.14
N ASP A 227 -22.25 20.10 3.29
CA ASP A 227 -21.60 19.45 4.43
C ASP A 227 -21.10 18.04 4.09
N ASN A 228 -21.92 17.24 3.42
CA ASN A 228 -21.52 15.90 2.96
C ASN A 228 -20.34 15.92 1.98
N LEU A 229 -20.23 16.95 1.11
CA LEU A 229 -19.09 17.12 0.20
C LEU A 229 -17.80 17.47 0.95
N LEU A 230 -17.90 18.34 1.95
CA LEU A 230 -16.78 18.69 2.84
C LEU A 230 -16.29 17.48 3.62
N ASP A 231 -17.20 16.75 4.26
CA ASP A 231 -16.85 15.56 5.03
C ASP A 231 -16.11 14.52 4.21
N LEU A 232 -16.52 14.33 2.95
CA LEU A 232 -15.78 13.42 2.03
C LEU A 232 -14.38 13.92 1.70
N ALA A 233 -14.17 15.22 1.59
CA ALA A 233 -12.85 15.81 1.38
C ALA A 233 -11.98 15.64 2.64
N GLU A 234 -12.51 15.97 3.83
CA GLU A 234 -11.79 15.90 5.11
C GLU A 234 -11.39 14.47 5.50
N LEU A 235 -12.29 13.49 5.31
CA LEU A 235 -12.01 12.08 5.63
C LEU A 235 -10.86 11.48 4.81
N GLY A 236 -10.59 12.04 3.61
CA GLY A 236 -9.48 11.62 2.75
C GLY A 236 -8.10 12.08 3.23
N ILE A 237 -8.02 13.22 3.95
CA ILE A 237 -6.76 13.93 4.23
C ILE A 237 -6.28 13.77 5.67
N GLN A 238 -7.19 13.83 6.64
CA GLN A 238 -6.86 14.02 8.05
C GLN A 238 -6.98 12.74 8.90
N LYS A 239 -6.45 11.62 8.42
CA LYS A 239 -6.48 10.38 9.22
C LYS A 239 -5.79 10.51 10.60
N GLU A 240 -4.85 11.43 10.74
CA GLU A 240 -4.04 11.61 11.95
C GLU A 240 -4.61 12.62 12.95
N SER A 241 -5.64 13.41 12.57
CA SER A 241 -6.18 14.49 13.42
C SER A 241 -7.47 14.14 14.17
N TRP A 242 -8.06 12.97 13.89
CA TRP A 242 -9.30 12.56 14.55
C TRP A 242 -9.04 12.08 15.99
N ILE A 243 -9.73 12.68 16.96
CA ILE A 243 -9.64 12.26 18.35
C ILE A 243 -10.65 11.14 18.57
N PHE A 244 -10.13 9.93 18.80
CA PHE A 244 -10.95 8.77 19.14
C PHE A 244 -11.18 8.73 20.65
N GLU A 245 -12.45 8.59 21.04
CA GLU A 245 -12.86 8.51 22.44
C GLU A 245 -13.68 7.24 22.69
N PRO A 246 -13.76 6.76 23.95
CA PRO A 246 -14.67 5.67 24.31
C PRO A 246 -16.13 6.10 24.16
N ILE A 247 -16.86 5.53 23.20
CA ILE A 247 -18.24 5.87 22.86
C ILE A 247 -19.14 4.68 23.15
N ASP A 248 -20.31 4.97 23.72
CA ASP A 248 -21.39 4.01 23.89
C ASP A 248 -22.24 3.96 22.60
N LEU A 249 -22.02 2.91 21.80
CA LEU A 249 -22.67 2.78 20.50
C LEU A 249 -24.20 2.61 20.61
N VAL A 250 -24.70 2.07 21.73
CA VAL A 250 -26.14 1.97 21.98
C VAL A 250 -26.77 3.37 21.97
N LYS A 251 -26.15 4.33 22.68
CA LYS A 251 -26.65 5.73 22.73
C LYS A 251 -26.61 6.43 21.40
N VAL A 252 -25.53 6.21 20.61
CA VAL A 252 -25.39 6.76 19.26
C VAL A 252 -26.53 6.28 18.36
N ILE A 253 -26.83 4.97 18.40
CA ILE A 253 -27.90 4.39 17.58
C ILE A 253 -29.28 4.86 18.07
N GLU A 254 -29.53 4.92 19.40
CA GLU A 254 -30.74 5.44 19.95
C GLU A 254 -30.99 6.90 19.55
N PHE A 255 -29.96 7.74 19.61
CA PHE A 255 -30.00 9.12 19.16
C PHE A 255 -30.35 9.23 17.68
N SER A 256 -29.66 8.49 16.82
CA SER A 256 -29.96 8.47 15.39
C SER A 256 -31.38 7.97 15.10
N CYS A 257 -31.85 6.91 15.78
CA CYS A 257 -33.21 6.43 15.64
C CYS A 257 -34.25 7.51 16.04
N SER A 258 -34.02 8.21 17.15
CA SER A 258 -34.90 9.31 17.62
C SER A 258 -34.92 10.47 16.63
N THR A 259 -33.81 10.78 16.01
CA THR A 259 -33.69 11.87 15.03
C THR A 259 -34.49 11.58 13.75
N VAL A 260 -34.54 10.33 13.30
CA VAL A 260 -35.26 9.95 12.07
C VAL A 260 -36.69 9.50 12.30
N GLU A 261 -37.12 9.29 13.55
CA GLU A 261 -38.45 8.82 13.91
C GLU A 261 -39.59 9.72 13.36
N PRO A 262 -39.51 11.08 13.43
CA PRO A 262 -40.54 11.95 12.86
C PRO A 262 -40.72 11.74 11.35
N LEU A 263 -39.60 11.54 10.62
CA LEU A 263 -39.59 11.28 9.20
C LEU A 263 -40.16 9.89 8.87
N ALA A 264 -39.86 8.88 9.67
CA ALA A 264 -40.45 7.56 9.53
C ALA A 264 -41.96 7.57 9.72
N LYS A 265 -42.46 8.31 10.73
CA LYS A 265 -43.91 8.52 11.00
C LYS A 265 -44.59 9.25 9.84
N GLU A 266 -44.00 10.30 9.26
CA GLU A 266 -44.52 11.03 8.10
C GLU A 266 -44.76 10.08 6.92
N HIS A 267 -43.87 9.10 6.73
CA HIS A 267 -43.97 8.09 5.66
C HIS A 267 -44.69 6.80 6.08
N GLN A 268 -45.28 6.74 7.29
CA GLN A 268 -45.98 5.59 7.85
C GLN A 268 -45.09 4.34 7.96
N ILE A 269 -43.78 4.51 8.18
CA ILE A 269 -42.81 3.44 8.33
C ILE A 269 -42.68 3.10 9.82
N HIS A 270 -42.70 1.80 10.12
CA HIS A 270 -42.52 1.30 11.48
C HIS A 270 -41.00 1.12 11.75
N LEU A 271 -40.46 1.92 12.68
CA LEU A 271 -39.05 1.82 13.10
C LEU A 271 -39.00 1.04 14.44
N GLU A 272 -38.21 -0.04 14.45
CA GLU A 272 -37.99 -0.85 15.62
C GLU A 272 -36.48 -0.96 15.89
N ALA A 273 -36.05 -0.75 17.13
CA ALA A 273 -34.67 -0.86 17.56
C ALA A 273 -34.54 -1.96 18.62
N ASN A 274 -33.82 -3.01 18.29
CA ASN A 274 -33.51 -4.15 19.14
C ASN A 274 -32.06 -4.02 19.64
N LEU A 275 -31.87 -3.21 20.68
CA LEU A 275 -30.58 -2.88 21.24
C LEU A 275 -30.36 -3.58 22.58
N PRO A 276 -29.14 -3.97 22.93
CA PRO A 276 -28.84 -4.56 24.23
C PRO A 276 -29.07 -3.52 25.33
N PRO A 277 -29.50 -3.94 26.52
CA PRO A 277 -29.72 -3.03 27.66
C PRO A 277 -28.42 -2.51 28.28
N GLU A 278 -27.30 -3.19 28.00
CA GLU A 278 -25.98 -2.82 28.51
C GLU A 278 -25.21 -1.93 27.50
N PRO A 279 -24.41 -0.96 27.98
CA PRO A 279 -23.58 -0.12 27.11
C PRO A 279 -22.59 -0.94 26.30
N VAL A 280 -22.52 -0.71 25.00
CA VAL A 280 -21.52 -1.33 24.12
C VAL A 280 -20.51 -0.27 23.72
N LYS A 281 -19.32 -0.32 24.35
CA LYS A 281 -18.26 0.66 24.14
C LYS A 281 -17.37 0.29 22.97
N ILE A 282 -17.09 1.28 22.13
CA ILE A 282 -16.08 1.23 21.05
C ILE A 282 -15.20 2.48 21.14
N SER A 283 -14.02 2.44 20.53
CA SER A 283 -13.22 3.64 20.27
C SER A 283 -13.68 4.28 18.97
N GLY A 284 -14.07 5.57 19.01
CA GLY A 284 -14.60 6.21 17.81
C GLY A 284 -14.69 7.72 17.89
N VAL A 285 -15.22 8.31 16.82
CA VAL A 285 -15.55 9.74 16.69
C VAL A 285 -17.07 9.88 16.66
N GLU A 286 -17.68 10.37 17.74
CA GLU A 286 -19.13 10.35 17.96
C GLU A 286 -19.92 11.01 16.83
N ASP A 287 -19.52 12.20 16.40
CA ASP A 287 -20.18 12.94 15.32
C ASP A 287 -20.16 12.15 13.99
N LYS A 288 -19.06 11.47 13.69
CA LYS A 288 -18.95 10.65 12.48
C LYS A 288 -19.78 9.38 12.57
N LEU A 289 -19.88 8.76 13.75
CA LEU A 289 -20.76 7.61 13.97
C LEU A 289 -22.24 8.00 13.87
N ASN A 290 -22.62 9.14 14.44
CA ASN A 290 -23.97 9.68 14.26
C ASN A 290 -24.28 9.90 12.78
N GLN A 291 -23.36 10.52 12.05
CA GLN A 291 -23.49 10.75 10.60
C GLN A 291 -23.62 9.45 9.80
N LEU A 292 -22.88 8.41 10.16
CA LEU A 292 -22.97 7.08 9.56
C LEU A 292 -24.37 6.51 9.69
N PHE A 293 -24.89 6.43 10.93
CA PHE A 293 -26.21 5.84 11.19
C PHE A 293 -27.34 6.69 10.63
N ASP A 294 -27.26 8.02 10.71
CA ASP A 294 -28.21 8.94 10.08
C ASP A 294 -28.30 8.73 8.56
N ASN A 295 -27.17 8.54 7.89
CA ASN A 295 -27.17 8.25 6.45
C ASN A 295 -27.82 6.90 6.11
N LEU A 296 -27.52 5.84 6.88
CA LEU A 296 -28.12 4.53 6.68
C LEU A 296 -29.63 4.54 6.95
N LEU A 297 -30.05 5.12 8.08
CA LEU A 297 -31.46 5.20 8.49
C LEU A 297 -32.29 6.07 7.54
N THR A 298 -31.77 7.24 7.14
CA THR A 298 -32.46 8.09 6.16
C THR A 298 -32.56 7.40 4.79
N ASN A 299 -31.59 6.60 4.38
CA ASN A 299 -31.69 5.78 3.16
C ASN A 299 -32.75 4.67 3.32
N ALA A 300 -32.79 3.99 4.47
CA ALA A 300 -33.80 2.98 4.77
C ALA A 300 -35.22 3.52 4.74
N ILE A 301 -35.43 4.79 5.16
CA ILE A 301 -36.73 5.49 5.05
C ILE A 301 -37.02 5.88 3.59
N LYS A 302 -36.07 6.53 2.94
CA LYS A 302 -36.23 7.11 1.61
C LYS A 302 -36.53 6.07 0.52
N TYR A 303 -35.91 4.89 0.63
CA TYR A 303 -36.08 3.80 -0.34
C TYR A 303 -37.01 2.70 0.16
N ASN A 304 -37.75 2.96 1.24
CA ASN A 304 -38.79 2.04 1.72
C ASN A 304 -40.08 2.19 0.89
N ARG A 305 -41.05 1.38 1.24
CA ARG A 305 -42.44 1.49 0.77
C ARG A 305 -43.31 2.08 1.88
N GLN A 306 -44.42 2.71 1.53
CA GLN A 306 -45.41 3.19 2.50
C GLN A 306 -45.93 2.00 3.33
N GLY A 307 -46.01 2.16 4.66
CA GLY A 307 -46.34 1.06 5.57
C GLY A 307 -45.26 0.02 5.77
N GLY A 308 -44.03 0.29 5.31
CA GLY A 308 -42.91 -0.61 5.48
C GLY A 308 -42.33 -0.61 6.89
N LYS A 309 -41.29 -1.43 7.09
CA LYS A 309 -40.61 -1.61 8.39
C LYS A 309 -39.11 -1.36 8.24
N ILE A 310 -38.51 -0.81 9.30
CA ILE A 310 -37.06 -0.72 9.49
C ILE A 310 -36.75 -1.37 10.85
N CYS A 311 -35.81 -2.31 10.85
CA CYS A 311 -35.33 -2.96 12.05
C CYS A 311 -33.85 -2.65 12.24
N VAL A 312 -33.47 -2.13 13.40
CA VAL A 312 -32.08 -1.89 13.80
C VAL A 312 -31.74 -2.89 14.89
N SER A 313 -30.67 -3.63 14.75
CA SER A 313 -30.16 -4.51 15.80
C SER A 313 -28.67 -4.31 16.03
N LEU A 314 -28.25 -4.48 17.28
CA LEU A 314 -26.87 -4.39 17.71
C LEU A 314 -26.49 -5.70 18.41
N ASP A 315 -25.51 -6.39 17.86
CA ASP A 315 -24.90 -7.58 18.43
C ASP A 315 -23.39 -7.36 18.59
N HIS A 316 -22.74 -8.14 19.43
CA HIS A 316 -21.28 -8.06 19.59
C HIS A 316 -20.66 -9.40 20.03
N ASP A 317 -19.43 -9.63 19.63
CA ASP A 317 -18.56 -10.68 20.18
C ASP A 317 -17.43 -10.06 21.03
N SER A 318 -16.32 -10.80 21.20
CA SER A 318 -15.15 -10.34 21.94
C SER A 318 -14.35 -9.24 21.23
N GLU A 319 -14.38 -9.20 19.90
CA GLU A 319 -13.52 -8.35 19.09
C GLU A 319 -14.29 -7.26 18.33
N PHE A 320 -15.51 -7.55 17.90
CA PHE A 320 -16.30 -6.69 17.03
C PHE A 320 -17.69 -6.41 17.55
N VAL A 321 -18.25 -5.32 17.07
CA VAL A 321 -19.66 -4.94 17.24
C VAL A 321 -20.31 -4.94 15.86
N PHE A 322 -21.48 -5.53 15.74
CA PHE A 322 -22.25 -5.67 14.52
C PHE A 322 -23.56 -4.90 14.63
N THR A 323 -23.69 -3.84 13.86
CA THR A 323 -24.97 -3.11 13.74
C THR A 323 -25.63 -3.46 12.43
N ARG A 324 -26.85 -4.05 12.48
CA ARG A 324 -27.65 -4.37 11.30
C ARG A 324 -28.82 -3.41 11.17
N ILE A 325 -28.98 -2.86 9.98
CA ILE A 325 -30.12 -2.00 9.61
C ILE A 325 -30.81 -2.66 8.43
N THR A 326 -31.98 -3.21 8.68
CA THR A 326 -32.80 -3.95 7.71
C THR A 326 -34.03 -3.14 7.36
N ASP A 327 -34.29 -2.91 6.08
CA ASP A 327 -35.52 -2.28 5.58
C ASP A 327 -36.32 -3.26 4.69
N THR A 328 -37.63 -3.00 4.57
CA THR A 328 -38.54 -3.74 3.69
C THR A 328 -38.84 -2.96 2.40
N GLY A 329 -37.88 -2.17 1.96
CA GLY A 329 -38.03 -1.25 0.83
C GLY A 329 -37.97 -1.91 -0.55
N VAL A 330 -37.63 -1.09 -1.54
CA VAL A 330 -37.57 -1.50 -2.94
C VAL A 330 -36.41 -2.44 -3.25
N GLY A 331 -35.42 -2.54 -2.38
CA GLY A 331 -34.21 -3.32 -2.59
C GLY A 331 -33.31 -2.73 -3.71
N ILE A 332 -32.17 -3.39 -3.90
CA ILE A 332 -31.13 -3.00 -4.85
C ILE A 332 -30.89 -4.15 -5.83
N SER A 333 -30.72 -3.82 -7.10
CA SER A 333 -30.43 -4.84 -8.12
C SER A 333 -29.03 -5.43 -7.92
N HIS A 334 -28.86 -6.71 -8.26
CA HIS A 334 -27.56 -7.39 -8.13
C HIS A 334 -26.43 -6.69 -8.93
N GLN A 335 -26.78 -6.05 -10.06
CA GLN A 335 -25.81 -5.30 -10.87
C GLN A 335 -25.33 -4.04 -10.12
N SER A 336 -26.23 -3.36 -9.40
CA SER A 336 -25.95 -2.15 -8.66
C SER A 336 -25.22 -2.37 -7.33
N LEU A 337 -25.29 -3.57 -6.74
CA LEU A 337 -24.63 -3.87 -5.43
C LEU A 337 -23.14 -3.58 -5.44
N LYS A 338 -22.46 -3.76 -6.57
CA LYS A 338 -21.01 -3.49 -6.69
C LYS A 338 -20.68 -2.00 -6.73
N GLU A 339 -21.66 -1.16 -7.07
CA GLU A 339 -21.46 0.26 -7.34
C GLU A 339 -22.10 1.17 -6.28
N VAL A 340 -22.90 0.64 -5.35
CA VAL A 340 -23.67 1.47 -4.40
C VAL A 340 -22.81 2.35 -3.50
N PHE A 341 -21.56 1.98 -3.24
CA PHE A 341 -20.59 2.76 -2.48
C PHE A 341 -19.76 3.71 -3.35
N THR A 342 -19.90 3.67 -4.69
CA THR A 342 -19.20 4.63 -5.56
C THR A 342 -19.83 6.01 -5.46
N ARG A 343 -18.99 7.05 -5.54
CA ARG A 343 -19.45 8.45 -5.48
C ARG A 343 -20.40 8.74 -6.63
N HIS A 344 -21.49 9.48 -6.34
CA HIS A 344 -22.52 9.89 -7.29
C HIS A 344 -23.37 8.74 -7.88
N PHE A 345 -23.22 7.53 -7.38
CA PHE A 345 -24.06 6.43 -7.78
C PHE A 345 -25.51 6.65 -7.31
N GLN A 346 -26.46 6.45 -8.22
CA GLN A 346 -27.90 6.48 -7.93
C GLN A 346 -28.58 5.38 -8.74
N GLU A 347 -29.30 4.51 -8.06
CA GLU A 347 -30.14 3.55 -8.73
C GLU A 347 -31.36 4.22 -9.38
N LYS A 348 -31.83 3.70 -10.51
CA LYS A 348 -32.97 4.27 -11.26
C LYS A 348 -34.33 4.07 -10.58
N THR A 349 -34.35 3.48 -9.37
CA THR A 349 -35.58 3.29 -8.58
C THR A 349 -36.10 4.63 -8.04
N LYS A 350 -37.43 4.81 -8.06
CA LYS A 350 -38.05 6.02 -7.54
C LYS A 350 -38.06 5.98 -6.01
N PRO A 351 -37.42 6.94 -5.32
CA PRO A 351 -37.52 7.06 -3.87
C PRO A 351 -38.94 7.47 -3.45
N LEU A 352 -39.31 7.16 -2.19
CA LEU A 352 -40.51 7.76 -1.56
C LEU A 352 -40.39 9.28 -1.59
N GLY A 353 -41.33 9.94 -2.25
CA GLY A 353 -41.26 11.38 -2.51
C GLY A 353 -40.30 11.77 -3.64
N ASN A 354 -40.18 13.09 -3.89
CA ASN A 354 -39.36 13.66 -4.98
C ASN A 354 -37.87 13.89 -4.61
N ALA A 355 -37.38 13.27 -3.53
CA ALA A 355 -36.08 13.58 -2.97
C ALA A 355 -34.93 12.78 -3.65
N LYS A 356 -34.46 13.24 -4.82
CA LYS A 356 -33.17 12.81 -5.35
C LYS A 356 -32.03 13.28 -4.45
N GLY A 357 -31.16 12.36 -4.01
CA GLY A 357 -29.92 12.69 -3.29
C GLY A 357 -28.78 12.93 -4.28
N LEU A 358 -27.60 13.34 -3.78
CA LEU A 358 -26.39 13.50 -4.59
C LEU A 358 -25.64 12.17 -4.87
N GLY A 359 -26.06 11.06 -4.27
CA GLY A 359 -25.34 9.78 -4.37
C GLY A 359 -24.02 9.76 -3.58
N ILE A 360 -23.93 10.56 -2.52
CA ILE A 360 -22.71 10.73 -1.70
C ILE A 360 -22.83 9.99 -0.37
N GLY A 361 -24.05 9.76 0.16
CA GLY A 361 -24.25 9.25 1.51
C GLY A 361 -23.62 7.88 1.76
N LEU A 362 -23.73 6.91 0.85
CA LEU A 362 -23.14 5.58 1.05
C LEU A 362 -21.62 5.57 0.88
N SER A 363 -21.05 6.40 0.01
CA SER A 363 -19.60 6.57 -0.06
C SER A 363 -19.04 7.20 1.21
N LEU A 364 -19.76 8.15 1.82
CA LEU A 364 -19.40 8.73 3.11
C LEU A 364 -19.47 7.68 4.24
N VAL A 365 -20.53 6.87 4.26
CA VAL A 365 -20.65 5.73 5.21
C VAL A 365 -19.43 4.81 5.10
N GLN A 366 -19.02 4.45 3.89
CA GLN A 366 -17.86 3.58 3.67
C GLN A 366 -16.55 4.22 4.18
N GLU A 367 -16.35 5.52 3.97
CA GLU A 367 -15.15 6.20 4.47
C GLU A 367 -15.16 6.33 6.01
N ILE A 368 -16.31 6.58 6.62
CA ILE A 368 -16.43 6.60 8.09
C ILE A 368 -16.15 5.22 8.68
N VAL A 369 -16.67 4.15 8.09
CA VAL A 369 -16.38 2.77 8.52
C VAL A 369 -14.89 2.46 8.41
N LYS A 370 -14.25 2.83 7.31
CA LYS A 370 -12.79 2.70 7.13
C LYS A 370 -11.99 3.53 8.15
N LEU A 371 -12.45 4.75 8.48
CA LEU A 371 -11.82 5.58 9.51
C LEU A 371 -11.78 4.84 10.85
N HIS A 372 -12.87 4.12 11.20
CA HIS A 372 -12.99 3.30 12.40
C HIS A 372 -12.43 1.89 12.25
N GLN A 373 -11.66 1.60 11.17
CA GLN A 373 -11.06 0.29 10.88
C GLN A 373 -12.07 -0.86 10.82
N GLY A 374 -13.31 -0.54 10.46
CA GLY A 374 -14.43 -1.46 10.34
C GLY A 374 -14.65 -1.95 8.91
N GLU A 375 -15.71 -2.74 8.76
CA GLU A 375 -16.21 -3.23 7.48
C GLU A 375 -17.72 -2.99 7.37
N ILE A 376 -18.21 -2.72 6.15
CA ILE A 376 -19.64 -2.64 5.86
C ILE A 376 -20.01 -3.66 4.78
N GLN A 377 -21.04 -4.42 5.06
CA GLN A 377 -21.61 -5.41 4.14
C GLN A 377 -23.05 -5.02 3.79
N ILE A 378 -23.48 -5.43 2.59
CA ILE A 378 -24.82 -5.18 2.09
C ILE A 378 -25.41 -6.46 1.51
N GLU A 379 -26.64 -6.77 1.92
CA GLU A 379 -27.46 -7.83 1.37
C GLU A 379 -28.77 -7.19 0.89
N SER A 380 -29.14 -7.42 -0.37
CA SER A 380 -30.36 -6.83 -0.92
C SER A 380 -30.94 -7.68 -2.04
N GLU A 381 -32.26 -7.72 -2.09
CA GLU A 381 -33.02 -8.33 -3.16
C GLU A 381 -34.12 -7.37 -3.63
N LEU A 382 -34.21 -7.18 -4.93
CA LEU A 382 -35.18 -6.26 -5.53
C LEU A 382 -36.62 -6.64 -5.11
N GLY A 383 -37.36 -5.69 -4.54
CA GLY A 383 -38.74 -5.87 -4.06
C GLY A 383 -38.84 -6.45 -2.64
N LYS A 384 -37.76 -6.89 -2.01
CA LYS A 384 -37.76 -7.45 -0.65
C LYS A 384 -37.18 -6.52 0.41
N GLY A 385 -36.26 -5.64 0.03
CA GLY A 385 -35.58 -4.70 0.90
C GLY A 385 -34.07 -4.86 0.94
N THR A 386 -33.43 -4.17 1.89
CA THR A 386 -31.97 -4.12 2.05
C THR A 386 -31.58 -4.31 3.50
N THR A 387 -30.47 -4.99 3.72
CA THR A 387 -29.80 -5.09 5.02
C THR A 387 -28.37 -4.57 4.88
N PHE A 388 -28.05 -3.53 5.65
CA PHE A 388 -26.68 -3.09 5.85
C PHE A 388 -26.17 -3.66 7.18
N THR A 389 -24.99 -4.27 7.16
CA THR A 389 -24.28 -4.72 8.35
C THR A 389 -22.98 -3.94 8.48
N VAL A 390 -22.88 -3.15 9.54
CA VAL A 390 -21.67 -2.40 9.91
C VAL A 390 -20.95 -3.16 11.00
N MET A 391 -19.70 -3.51 10.77
CA MET A 391 -18.83 -4.19 11.72
C MET A 391 -17.74 -3.21 12.17
N LEU A 392 -17.66 -2.92 13.47
CA LEU A 392 -16.69 -2.03 14.07
C LEU A 392 -15.87 -2.79 15.14
N PRO A 393 -14.55 -2.58 15.24
CA PRO A 393 -13.74 -3.20 16.29
C PRO A 393 -14.05 -2.58 17.66
N LYS A 394 -14.08 -3.42 18.70
CA LYS A 394 -14.35 -2.98 20.08
C LYS A 394 -13.21 -2.21 20.72
N ASN A 395 -11.98 -2.61 20.44
CA ASN A 395 -10.80 -2.06 21.12
C ASN A 395 -9.74 -1.65 20.08
N HIS A 396 -9.45 -0.35 20.05
CA HIS A 396 -8.17 0.18 19.57
C HIS A 396 -7.73 1.22 20.60
N PHE A 397 -7.06 0.75 21.63
CA PHE A 397 -6.26 1.58 22.53
C PHE A 397 -4.81 1.13 22.45
#